data_7b8bdcbc8bd343a22b6701b49161ed9c
#
_entry.id   7b8bdcbc8bd343a22b6701b49161ed9c
#
_cell.length_a   1.000
_cell.length_b   1.000
_cell.length_c   1.000
_cell.angle_alpha   90.00
_cell.angle_beta   90.00
_cell.angle_gamma   90.00
#
_symmetry.space_group_name_H-M   'P 1'
#
loop_
_entity.id
_entity.type
_entity.pdbx_description
1 polymer ?
#
loop_
_entity_poly.entity_id
_entity_poly.type
_entity_poly.pdbx_seq_one_letter_code
_entity_poly.pdbx_strand_id
1 'polypeptide(L)'
;MNCPFCTLPISKIVDSNELSLMFYDSYPVTKYHTLIIPRRHVADYFELTKEEVDAMQELMHHQKERLLQLDNTITGFNIGINVGEDAGQSIFHVHIHLIPRRKGDMKEPKGGVRGVIPEKQKY
;
A
#
# COMPACT_ATOMS: atom_id res chain seq x y z
N MET A 1 17.26 11.31 11.48
CA MET A 1 16.32 11.27 10.38
C MET A 1 14.91 11.00 10.90
N ASN A 2 13.96 11.82 10.49
CA ASN A 2 12.59 11.76 11.03
C ASN A 2 11.62 11.02 10.11
N CYS A 3 12.03 9.86 9.61
CA CYS A 3 11.15 9.04 8.78
C CYS A 3 10.34 8.12 9.69
N PRO A 4 9.00 8.27 9.72
CA PRO A 4 8.17 7.42 10.58
C PRO A 4 8.22 5.94 10.17
N PHE A 5 8.53 5.65 8.91
CA PHE A 5 8.62 4.26 8.44
C PHE A 5 9.97 3.62 8.82
N CYS A 6 11.03 4.41 8.92
CA CYS A 6 12.32 3.92 9.39
C CYS A 6 12.31 3.56 10.88
N THR A 7 11.42 4.18 11.64
CA THR A 7 11.34 4.01 13.10
C THR A 7 10.07 3.29 13.55
N LEU A 8 9.46 2.54 12.65
CA LEU A 8 8.22 1.84 12.94
C LEU A 8 8.43 0.83 14.08
N PRO A 9 7.57 0.85 15.12
CA PRO A 9 7.66 -0.14 16.21
C PRO A 9 7.41 -1.55 15.70
N ILE A 10 8.16 -2.51 16.22
CA ILE A 10 7.99 -3.93 15.86
C ILE A 10 6.56 -4.39 16.07
N SER A 11 5.90 -3.89 17.11
CA SER A 11 4.50 -4.25 17.42
C SER A 11 3.50 -3.91 16.32
N LYS A 12 3.86 -3.00 15.42
CA LYS A 12 2.99 -2.60 14.31
C LYS A 12 3.23 -3.39 13.03
N ILE A 13 4.31 -4.14 12.96
CA ILE A 13 4.65 -4.90 11.76
C ILE A 13 3.72 -6.12 11.66
N VAL A 14 2.99 -6.22 10.54
CA VAL A 14 2.07 -7.31 10.27
C VAL A 14 2.84 -8.54 9.77
N ASP A 15 3.79 -8.33 8.88
CA ASP A 15 4.65 -9.39 8.35
C ASP A 15 5.90 -8.76 7.74
N SER A 16 6.92 -9.57 7.52
CA SER A 16 8.16 -9.08 6.94
C SER A 16 8.92 -10.20 6.25
N ASN A 17 9.87 -9.82 5.41
CA ASN A 17 10.87 -10.72 4.88
C ASN A 17 12.24 -10.03 4.95
N GLU A 18 13.24 -10.58 4.27
CA GLU A 18 14.61 -10.08 4.38
C GLU A 18 14.73 -8.60 3.98
N LEU A 19 14.02 -8.16 2.93
CA LEU A 19 14.21 -6.82 2.36
C LEU A 19 13.02 -5.89 2.55
N SER A 20 11.89 -6.39 3.04
CA SER A 20 10.68 -5.59 3.15
C SER A 20 9.86 -5.93 4.38
N LEU A 21 8.90 -5.06 4.68
CA LEU A 21 7.95 -5.28 5.76
C LEU A 21 6.63 -4.59 5.43
N MET A 22 5.56 -4.95 6.15
CA MET A 22 4.26 -4.34 5.95
C MET A 22 3.54 -4.10 7.27
N PHE A 23 2.67 -3.11 7.24
CA PHE A 23 1.90 -2.69 8.41
C PHE A 23 0.61 -2.02 7.95
N TYR A 24 -0.36 -1.92 8.84
CA TYR A 24 -1.62 -1.25 8.50
C TYR A 24 -1.44 0.27 8.52
N ASP A 25 -2.05 0.94 7.53
CA ASP A 25 -2.03 2.39 7.45
C ASP A 25 -2.75 2.97 8.68
N SER A 26 -2.14 3.99 9.30
CA SER A 26 -2.75 4.67 10.46
C SER A 26 -3.97 5.50 10.06
N TYR A 27 -4.10 5.82 8.78
CA TYR A 27 -5.23 6.57 8.23
C TYR A 27 -5.88 5.76 7.11
N PRO A 28 -6.48 4.60 7.43
CA PRO A 28 -6.91 3.66 6.41
C PRO A 28 -8.05 4.22 5.56
N VAL A 29 -7.95 4.02 4.24
CA VAL A 29 -9.04 4.34 3.32
C VAL A 29 -10.20 3.37 3.53
N THR A 30 -9.85 2.09 3.72
CA THR A 30 -10.80 1.04 4.12
C THR A 30 -10.15 0.17 5.19
N LYS A 31 -10.97 -0.63 5.88
CA LYS A 31 -10.44 -1.55 6.89
C LYS A 31 -9.40 -2.48 6.27
N TYR A 32 -8.28 -2.63 6.94
CA TYR A 32 -7.12 -3.44 6.53
C TYR A 32 -6.27 -2.83 5.41
N HIS A 33 -6.42 -1.56 5.13
CA HIS A 33 -5.53 -0.83 4.22
C HIS A 33 -4.08 -1.06 4.69
N THR A 34 -3.29 -1.71 3.86
CA THR A 34 -1.93 -2.13 4.20
C THR A 34 -0.91 -1.33 3.42
N LEU A 35 0.20 -1.01 4.06
CA LEU A 35 1.37 -0.40 3.43
C LEU A 35 2.51 -1.41 3.41
N ILE A 36 3.18 -1.52 2.27
CA ILE A 36 4.33 -2.40 2.09
C ILE A 36 5.52 -1.54 1.73
N ILE A 37 6.62 -1.67 2.47
CA ILE A 37 7.80 -0.83 2.32
C ILE A 37 9.06 -1.67 2.22
N PRO A 38 10.11 -1.15 1.55
CA PRO A 38 11.44 -1.74 1.70
C PRO A 38 12.00 -1.38 3.07
N ARG A 39 12.89 -2.22 3.61
CA ARG A 39 13.59 -1.87 4.85
C ARG A 39 14.54 -0.70 4.65
N ARG A 40 15.19 -0.65 3.49
CA ARG A 40 16.10 0.43 3.12
C ARG A 40 15.31 1.72 2.90
N HIS A 41 15.81 2.84 3.40
CA HIS A 41 15.19 4.15 3.18
C HIS A 41 15.44 4.59 1.74
N VAL A 42 14.42 4.48 0.90
CA VAL A 42 14.44 4.83 -0.52
C VAL A 42 13.24 5.73 -0.78
N ALA A 43 13.47 6.86 -1.42
CA ALA A 43 12.40 7.85 -1.58
C ALA A 43 11.31 7.37 -2.53
N ASP A 44 11.66 6.85 -3.71
CA ASP A 44 10.65 6.51 -4.69
C ASP A 44 10.85 5.13 -5.31
N TYR A 45 9.80 4.69 -5.97
CA TYR A 45 9.69 3.36 -6.57
C TYR A 45 10.82 3.06 -7.56
N PHE A 46 11.21 4.05 -8.36
CA PHE A 46 12.19 3.83 -9.42
C PHE A 46 13.62 3.65 -8.91
N GLU A 47 13.84 3.92 -7.64
CA GLU A 47 15.14 3.70 -6.99
C GLU A 47 15.25 2.34 -6.31
N LEU A 48 14.18 1.54 -6.33
CA LEU A 48 14.20 0.19 -5.76
C LEU A 48 15.05 -0.75 -6.61
N THR A 49 15.71 -1.69 -5.96
CA THR A 49 16.35 -2.81 -6.68
C THR A 49 15.28 -3.83 -7.09
N LYS A 50 15.63 -4.69 -8.06
CA LYS A 50 14.73 -5.76 -8.46
C LYS A 50 14.41 -6.68 -7.27
N GLU A 51 15.42 -6.97 -6.46
CA GLU A 51 15.25 -7.83 -5.28
C GLU A 51 14.29 -7.21 -4.26
N GLU A 52 14.34 -5.90 -4.10
CA GLU A 52 13.40 -5.19 -3.22
C GLU A 52 11.97 -5.25 -3.77
N VAL A 53 11.82 -5.04 -5.08
CA VAL A 53 10.49 -5.14 -5.72
C VAL A 53 9.93 -6.54 -5.54
N ASP A 54 10.74 -7.57 -5.78
CA ASP A 54 10.32 -8.97 -5.63
C ASP A 54 9.90 -9.27 -4.17
N ALA A 55 10.68 -8.77 -3.21
CA ALA A 55 10.37 -8.96 -1.79
C ALA A 55 9.05 -8.31 -1.39
N MET A 56 8.81 -7.09 -1.88
CA MET A 56 7.58 -6.36 -1.60
C MET A 56 6.37 -7.04 -2.24
N GLN A 57 6.52 -7.55 -3.46
CA GLN A 57 5.46 -8.31 -4.12
C GLN A 57 5.11 -9.59 -3.36
N GLU A 58 6.11 -10.29 -2.86
CA GLU A 58 5.88 -11.49 -2.06
C GLU A 58 5.00 -11.19 -0.85
N LEU A 59 5.33 -10.12 -0.10
CA LEU A 59 4.51 -9.73 1.04
C LEU A 59 3.09 -9.33 0.63
N MET A 60 2.96 -8.64 -0.50
CA MET A 60 1.65 -8.22 -0.99
C MET A 60 0.76 -9.43 -1.30
N HIS A 61 1.33 -10.45 -1.95
CA HIS A 61 0.59 -11.69 -2.23
C HIS A 61 0.17 -12.40 -0.95
N HIS A 62 1.07 -12.49 0.04
CA HIS A 62 0.76 -13.08 1.33
C HIS A 62 -0.38 -12.31 2.03
N GLN A 63 -0.31 -10.99 1.99
CA GLN A 63 -1.32 -10.15 2.64
C GLN A 63 -2.69 -10.30 1.96
N LYS A 64 -2.71 -10.36 0.63
CA LYS A 64 -3.95 -10.62 -0.09
C LYS A 64 -4.61 -11.90 0.40
N GLU A 65 -3.85 -13.00 0.47
CA GLU A 65 -4.38 -14.28 0.91
C GLU A 65 -4.86 -14.21 2.37
N ARG A 66 -4.08 -13.59 3.25
CA ARG A 66 -4.45 -13.41 4.66
C ARG A 66 -5.76 -12.65 4.79
N LEU A 67 -5.89 -11.53 4.04
CA LEU A 67 -7.06 -10.68 4.15
C LEU A 67 -8.32 -11.35 3.63
N LEU A 68 -8.21 -12.13 2.54
CA LEU A 68 -9.35 -12.87 2.01
C LEU A 68 -9.84 -13.94 2.98
N GLN A 69 -8.96 -14.49 3.81
CA GLN A 69 -9.35 -15.43 4.88
C GLN A 69 -9.95 -14.72 6.08
N LEU A 70 -9.44 -13.52 6.42
CA LEU A 70 -9.91 -12.76 7.57
C LEU A 70 -11.28 -12.12 7.33
N ASP A 71 -11.58 -11.75 6.10
CA ASP A 71 -12.75 -10.94 5.78
C ASP A 71 -13.31 -11.33 4.42
N ASN A 72 -14.37 -12.14 4.43
CA ASN A 72 -14.98 -12.63 3.20
C ASN A 72 -15.79 -11.56 2.45
N THR A 73 -15.90 -10.35 2.99
CA THR A 73 -16.55 -9.24 2.29
C THR A 73 -15.62 -8.54 1.32
N ILE A 74 -14.31 -8.82 1.37
CA ILE A 74 -13.35 -8.24 0.44
C ILE A 74 -13.53 -8.88 -0.93
N THR A 75 -13.80 -8.07 -1.94
CA THR A 75 -14.04 -8.53 -3.32
C THR A 75 -13.13 -7.88 -4.34
N GLY A 76 -12.23 -7.02 -3.91
CA GLY A 76 -11.28 -6.36 -4.80
C GLY A 76 -10.20 -5.63 -4.05
N PHE A 77 -9.23 -5.11 -4.80
CA PHE A 77 -8.13 -4.34 -4.22
C PHE A 77 -7.76 -3.21 -5.16
N ASN A 78 -7.42 -2.06 -4.58
CA ASN A 78 -6.65 -1.05 -5.30
C ASN A 78 -5.21 -1.13 -4.82
N ILE A 79 -4.30 -1.10 -5.77
CA ILE A 79 -2.86 -1.16 -5.52
C ILE A 79 -2.24 0.09 -6.14
N GLY A 80 -1.48 0.84 -5.37
CA GLY A 80 -0.91 2.06 -5.89
C GLY A 80 0.32 2.52 -5.15
N ILE A 81 1.12 3.34 -5.84
CA ILE A 81 2.34 3.92 -5.32
C ILE A 81 2.37 5.37 -5.78
N ASN A 82 2.64 6.29 -4.86
CA ASN A 82 2.83 7.69 -5.20
C ASN A 82 4.32 7.95 -5.38
N VAL A 83 4.68 8.56 -6.49
CA VAL A 83 6.07 8.93 -6.79
C VAL A 83 6.13 10.43 -6.99
N GLY A 84 6.76 11.15 -6.04
CA GLY A 84 6.91 12.58 -6.09
C GLY A 84 5.77 13.34 -5.41
N GLU A 85 6.07 14.57 -5.02
CA GLU A 85 5.14 15.43 -4.30
C GLU A 85 3.87 15.71 -5.09
N ASP A 86 4.00 15.97 -6.39
CA ASP A 86 2.85 16.30 -7.23
C ASP A 86 1.93 15.10 -7.47
N ALA A 87 2.42 13.90 -7.21
CA ALA A 87 1.59 12.68 -7.27
C ALA A 87 1.00 12.33 -5.90
N GLY A 88 1.26 13.14 -4.89
CA GLY A 88 0.70 12.96 -3.55
C GLY A 88 1.60 12.26 -2.55
N GLN A 89 2.86 12.01 -2.91
CA GLN A 89 3.78 11.40 -1.95
C GLN A 89 4.10 12.42 -0.84
N SER A 90 3.79 12.06 0.39
CA SER A 90 4.04 12.91 1.56
C SER A 90 5.12 12.37 2.48
N ILE A 91 5.36 11.06 2.44
CA ILE A 91 6.44 10.40 3.18
C ILE A 91 7.41 9.85 2.15
N PHE A 92 8.66 10.31 2.21
CA PHE A 92 9.66 9.98 1.18
C PHE A 92 10.46 8.73 1.55
N HIS A 93 9.72 7.70 1.85
CA HIS A 93 10.11 6.32 1.98
C HIS A 93 9.05 5.55 1.19
N VAL A 94 9.41 5.01 0.04
CA VAL A 94 8.45 4.45 -0.90
C VAL A 94 7.54 3.42 -0.22
N HIS A 95 6.26 3.46 -0.55
CA HIS A 95 5.31 2.51 0.02
C HIS A 95 4.24 2.17 -0.99
N ILE A 96 3.89 0.89 -1.02
CA ILE A 96 2.79 0.38 -1.83
C ILE A 96 1.54 0.39 -0.97
N HIS A 97 0.49 1.02 -1.47
CA HIS A 97 -0.84 0.92 -0.88
C HIS A 97 -1.53 -0.34 -1.39
N LEU A 98 -1.98 -1.17 -0.48
CA LEU A 98 -2.88 -2.28 -0.78
C LEU A 98 -4.19 -2.00 -0.07
N ILE A 99 -5.20 -1.59 -0.84
CA ILE A 99 -6.47 -1.12 -0.29
C ILE A 99 -7.55 -2.14 -0.60
N PRO A 100 -8.01 -2.90 0.41
CA PRO A 100 -9.10 -3.86 0.20
C PRO A 100 -10.38 -3.12 -0.14
N ARG A 101 -11.12 -3.65 -1.11
CA ARG A 101 -12.39 -3.05 -1.53
C ARG A 101 -13.53 -4.03 -1.31
N ARG A 102 -14.69 -3.49 -1.00
CA ARG A 102 -15.89 -4.27 -0.72
C ARG A 102 -17.05 -3.70 -1.50
N LYS A 103 -17.99 -4.55 -1.85
CA LYS A 103 -19.17 -4.10 -2.56
C LYS A 103 -19.88 -3.02 -1.74
N GLY A 104 -20.16 -1.87 -2.36
CA GLY A 104 -20.90 -0.79 -1.73
C GLY A 104 -20.07 0.15 -0.87
N ASP A 105 -18.75 -0.04 -0.77
CA ASP A 105 -17.90 0.87 0.01
C ASP A 105 -17.75 2.23 -0.65
N MET A 106 -18.05 2.30 -1.95
CA MET A 106 -18.13 3.52 -2.71
C MET A 106 -19.27 3.38 -3.71
N LYS A 107 -20.04 4.45 -3.91
CA LYS A 107 -21.21 4.41 -4.76
C LYS A 107 -20.89 4.04 -6.20
N GLU A 108 -19.86 4.67 -6.78
CA GLU A 108 -19.46 4.44 -8.17
C GLU A 108 -17.95 4.23 -8.27
N PRO A 109 -17.48 2.98 -8.10
CA PRO A 109 -16.04 2.72 -8.08
C PRO A 109 -15.38 2.67 -9.46
N LYS A 110 -16.15 2.67 -10.54
CA LYS A 110 -15.58 2.57 -11.89
C LYS A 110 -14.49 3.62 -12.10
N GLY A 111 -13.40 3.19 -12.71
CA GLY A 111 -12.25 4.04 -12.95
C GLY A 111 -11.19 3.96 -11.85
N GLY A 112 -11.58 3.66 -10.60
CA GLY A 112 -10.67 3.37 -9.50
C GLY A 112 -9.49 4.33 -9.40
N VAL A 113 -8.29 3.86 -9.75
CA VAL A 113 -7.04 4.60 -9.69
C VAL A 113 -7.08 5.93 -10.45
N ARG A 114 -7.92 6.03 -11.48
CA ARG A 114 -8.09 7.29 -12.22
C ARG A 114 -8.61 8.42 -11.33
N GLY A 115 -9.16 8.10 -10.17
CA GLY A 115 -9.65 9.07 -9.21
C GLY A 115 -8.56 9.90 -8.52
N VAL A 116 -7.29 9.72 -8.89
CA VAL A 116 -6.21 10.62 -8.47
C VAL A 116 -6.50 12.06 -8.89
N ILE A 117 -7.25 12.23 -9.98
CA ILE A 117 -7.89 13.49 -10.34
C ILE A 117 -9.40 13.20 -10.32
N PRO A 118 -10.13 13.64 -9.28
CA PRO A 118 -11.52 13.19 -9.07
C PRO A 118 -12.42 13.38 -10.28
N GLU A 119 -12.30 14.50 -11.01
CA GLU A 119 -13.13 14.78 -12.18
C GLU A 119 -12.84 13.84 -13.35
N LYS A 120 -11.73 13.12 -13.31
CA LYS A 120 -11.30 12.22 -14.38
C LYS A 120 -11.48 10.75 -14.04
N GLN A 121 -12.04 10.45 -12.89
CA GLN A 121 -12.24 9.06 -12.49
C GLN A 121 -13.16 8.33 -13.47
N LYS A 122 -14.26 8.95 -13.83
CA LYS A 122 -15.23 8.35 -14.76
C LYS A 122 -14.83 8.59 -16.20
N TYR A 123 -15.17 7.65 -17.05
CA TYR A 123 -14.91 7.72 -18.49
C TYR A 123 -15.98 6.98 -19.29
#